data_a280c7319a78e202a9bf7ca856cff08f
#
_entry.id   a280c7319a78e202a9bf7ca856cff08f
#
_cell.length_a   1.000
_cell.length_b   1.000
_cell.length_c   1.000
_cell.angle_alpha   90.00
_cell.angle_beta   90.00
_cell.angle_gamma   90.00
#
_symmetry.space_group_name_H-M   'P 1'
#
loop_
_entity.id
_entity.type
_entity.pdbx_description
1 polymer ?
#
loop_
_entity_poly.entity_id
_entity_poly.type
_entity_poly.pdbx_seq_one_letter_code
_entity_poly.pdbx_strand_id
1 'polypeptide(L)'
;MLHHIDEEADFGTHKAAADAPLVMVEYSSPNTNKPLHLGHVRNNLLGYSLSEILKANGNRVVKTNIVNDRGIHICKSMLAWQKCVSNSLLNETLII
;
A
#
# COMPACT_ATOMS: atom_id res chain seq x y z
N MET A 1 22.11 30.08 6.16
CA MET A 1 21.40 28.80 6.02
C MET A 1 19.92 28.89 6.44
N LEU A 2 19.60 29.28 7.67
CA LEU A 2 18.19 29.42 8.13
C LEU A 2 17.36 30.37 7.26
N HIS A 3 17.96 31.43 6.75
CA HIS A 3 17.29 32.38 5.86
C HIS A 3 16.85 31.73 4.54
N HIS A 4 17.69 30.89 3.94
CA HIS A 4 17.34 30.14 2.73
C HIS A 4 16.25 29.12 2.97
N ILE A 5 16.27 28.47 4.15
CA ILE A 5 15.23 27.50 4.52
C ILE A 5 13.87 28.18 4.69
N ASP A 6 13.86 29.39 5.26
CA ASP A 6 12.64 30.16 5.49
C ASP A 6 12.05 30.73 4.19
N GLU A 7 12.89 31.11 3.25
CA GLU A 7 12.49 31.71 1.96
C GLU A 7 12.06 30.68 0.92
N GLU A 8 12.57 29.44 0.96
CA GLU A 8 12.23 28.37 0.02
C GLU A 8 11.27 27.35 0.63
N ALA A 9 10.03 27.31 0.14
CA ALA A 9 9.03 26.35 0.57
C ALA A 9 9.47 24.89 0.36
N ASP A 10 10.25 24.62 -0.69
CA ASP A 10 10.71 23.28 -1.09
C ASP A 10 12.19 23.06 -0.80
N PHE A 11 12.75 23.74 0.21
CA PHE A 11 14.16 23.62 0.57
C PHE A 11 14.54 22.16 0.86
N GLY A 12 15.65 21.73 0.27
CA GLY A 12 16.16 20.37 0.44
C GLY A 12 15.50 19.30 -0.43
N THR A 13 14.50 19.66 -1.24
CA THR A 13 13.92 18.76 -2.22
C THR A 13 14.45 19.01 -3.62
N HIS A 14 14.55 17.94 -4.41
CA HIS A 14 14.97 18.02 -5.80
C HIS A 14 13.90 17.44 -6.70
N LYS A 15 13.54 18.19 -7.75
CA LYS A 15 12.63 17.67 -8.77
C LYS A 15 13.32 16.62 -9.64
N ALA A 16 12.63 15.53 -9.90
CA ALA A 16 13.16 14.50 -10.78
C ALA A 16 13.29 15.01 -12.23
N ALA A 17 14.47 14.80 -12.83
CA ALA A 17 14.66 15.02 -14.25
C ALA A 17 13.99 13.89 -15.06
N ALA A 18 13.76 14.13 -16.37
CA ALA A 18 13.14 13.12 -17.23
C ALA A 18 13.99 11.84 -17.36
N ASP A 19 15.31 11.95 -17.22
CA ASP A 19 16.28 10.87 -17.26
C ASP A 19 16.70 10.35 -15.88
N ALA A 20 16.05 10.83 -14.80
CA ALA A 20 16.35 10.39 -13.44
C ALA A 20 16.10 8.88 -13.28
N PRO A 21 16.83 8.21 -12.38
CA PRO A 21 16.60 6.80 -12.11
C PRO A 21 15.14 6.54 -11.69
N LEU A 22 14.58 5.48 -12.24
CA LEU A 22 13.25 5.02 -11.84
C LEU A 22 13.40 4.02 -10.70
N VAL A 23 12.78 4.34 -9.56
CA VAL A 23 12.76 3.47 -8.39
C VAL A 23 11.33 2.99 -8.15
N MET A 24 11.17 1.68 -8.09
CA MET A 24 9.90 1.07 -7.74
C MET A 24 9.92 0.65 -6.27
N VAL A 25 8.95 1.10 -5.51
CA VAL A 25 8.79 0.74 -4.09
C VAL A 25 7.51 -0.06 -3.94
N GLU A 26 7.66 -1.33 -3.58
CA GLU A 26 6.54 -2.20 -3.26
C GLU A 26 6.26 -2.14 -1.77
N TYR A 27 5.02 -1.85 -1.41
CA TYR A 27 4.55 -1.91 -0.03
C TYR A 27 3.02 -2.06 -0.02
N SER A 28 2.44 -2.24 1.17
CA SER A 28 1.00 -2.41 1.30
C SER A 28 0.47 -3.63 0.53
N SER A 29 1.18 -4.76 0.65
CA SER A 29 0.83 -6.03 0.00
C SER A 29 0.37 -7.08 1.03
N PRO A 30 -0.74 -6.82 1.78
CA PRO A 30 -1.21 -7.75 2.79
C PRO A 30 -1.88 -8.98 2.16
N ASN A 31 -1.94 -10.07 2.91
CA ASN A 31 -2.77 -11.20 2.53
C ASN A 31 -4.25 -10.79 2.52
N THR A 32 -4.91 -11.01 1.39
CA THR A 32 -6.29 -10.56 1.18
C THR A 32 -7.34 -11.33 2.00
N ASN A 33 -6.99 -12.49 2.53
CA ASN A 33 -7.88 -13.35 3.32
C ASN A 33 -7.75 -13.17 4.84
N LYS A 34 -6.96 -12.20 5.29
CA LYS A 34 -6.73 -11.93 6.72
C LYS A 34 -7.08 -10.48 7.06
N PRO A 35 -7.55 -10.21 8.29
CA PRO A 35 -7.76 -8.85 8.75
C PRO A 35 -6.44 -8.09 8.83
N LEU A 36 -6.51 -6.79 8.61
CA LEU A 36 -5.36 -5.90 8.76
C LEU A 36 -5.05 -5.68 10.25
N HIS A 37 -3.79 -5.46 10.57
CA HIS A 37 -3.32 -5.17 11.92
C HIS A 37 -2.23 -4.08 11.92
N LEU A 38 -1.72 -3.72 13.09
CA LEU A 38 -0.73 -2.66 13.25
C LEU A 38 0.55 -2.87 12.42
N GLY A 39 0.94 -4.11 12.17
CA GLY A 39 2.07 -4.42 11.29
C GLY A 39 1.85 -3.94 9.86
N HIS A 40 0.62 -3.97 9.36
CA HIS A 40 0.28 -3.43 8.04
C HIS A 40 0.36 -1.91 8.02
N VAL A 41 -0.07 -1.24 9.09
CA VAL A 41 0.06 0.22 9.23
C VAL A 41 1.54 0.62 9.22
N ARG A 42 2.37 -0.08 9.97
CA ARG A 42 3.83 0.13 9.97
C ARG A 42 4.42 -0.03 8.58
N ASN A 43 4.07 -1.10 7.88
CA ASN A 43 4.54 -1.35 6.51
C ASN A 43 4.14 -0.20 5.57
N ASN A 44 2.91 0.26 5.64
CA ASN A 44 2.40 1.37 4.84
C ASN A 44 3.16 2.67 5.12
N LEU A 45 3.38 2.99 6.37
CA LEU A 45 4.11 4.21 6.78
C LEU A 45 5.58 4.15 6.33
N LEU A 46 6.24 3.02 6.51
CA LEU A 46 7.63 2.84 6.08
C LEU A 46 7.77 2.96 4.56
N GLY A 47 6.91 2.26 3.81
CA GLY A 47 6.94 2.28 2.35
C GLY A 47 6.62 3.65 1.78
N TYR A 48 5.62 4.31 2.32
CA TYR A 48 5.27 5.68 1.92
C TYR A 48 6.41 6.67 2.21
N SER A 49 6.93 6.66 3.44
CA SER A 49 8.01 7.56 3.85
C SER A 49 9.27 7.37 3.02
N LEU A 50 9.66 6.12 2.76
CA LEU A 50 10.80 5.81 1.89
C LEU A 50 10.56 6.34 0.47
N SER A 51 9.37 6.15 -0.07
CA SER A 51 9.02 6.64 -1.39
C SER A 51 9.11 8.16 -1.49
N GLU A 52 8.64 8.88 -0.49
CA GLU A 52 8.72 10.34 -0.44
C GLU A 52 10.15 10.86 -0.31
N ILE A 53 10.99 10.19 0.49
CA ILE A 53 12.42 10.51 0.62
C ILE A 53 13.14 10.31 -0.72
N LEU A 54 12.94 9.19 -1.38
CA LEU A 54 13.54 8.92 -2.70
C LEU A 54 13.08 9.93 -3.75
N LYS A 55 11.81 10.31 -3.73
CA LYS A 55 11.27 11.34 -4.61
C LYS A 55 11.89 12.72 -4.34
N ALA A 56 12.05 13.09 -3.06
CA ALA A 56 12.69 14.35 -2.65
C ALA A 56 14.17 14.40 -3.06
N ASN A 57 14.83 13.26 -3.18
CA ASN A 57 16.21 13.14 -3.67
C ASN A 57 16.34 13.25 -5.20
N GLY A 58 15.26 13.48 -5.92
CA GLY A 58 15.29 13.64 -7.36
C GLY A 58 15.16 12.36 -8.15
N ASN A 59 14.72 11.26 -7.56
CA ASN A 59 14.40 10.03 -8.27
C ASN A 59 12.95 10.05 -8.77
N ARG A 60 12.71 9.33 -9.86
CA ARG A 60 11.34 9.01 -10.28
C ARG A 60 10.88 7.78 -9.48
N VAL A 61 9.79 7.92 -8.75
CA VAL A 61 9.30 6.86 -7.85
C VAL A 61 7.94 6.35 -8.31
N VAL A 62 7.82 5.03 -8.41
CA VAL A 62 6.57 4.33 -8.65
C VAL A 62 6.24 3.50 -7.41
N LYS A 63 5.08 3.75 -6.83
CA LYS A 63 4.55 3.01 -5.69
C LYS A 63 3.70 1.87 -6.22
N THR A 64 3.99 0.65 -5.80
CA THR A 64 3.32 -0.56 -6.26
C THR A 64 2.88 -1.41 -5.08
N ASN A 65 1.88 -2.23 -5.31
CA ASN A 65 1.50 -3.28 -4.38
C ASN A 65 1.16 -4.56 -5.16
N ILE A 66 1.35 -5.68 -4.49
CA ILE A 66 0.96 -7.00 -5.02
C ILE A 66 -0.35 -7.40 -4.34
N VAL A 67 -1.35 -7.69 -5.16
CA VAL A 67 -2.61 -8.23 -4.68
C VAL A 67 -2.57 -9.75 -4.79
N ASN A 68 -2.70 -10.42 -3.66
CA ASN A 68 -2.71 -11.87 -3.60
C ASN A 68 -4.13 -12.38 -3.82
N ASP A 69 -4.38 -12.94 -4.99
CA ASP A 69 -5.69 -13.44 -5.42
C ASP A 69 -5.74 -14.96 -5.63
N ARG A 70 -4.62 -15.64 -5.44
CA ARG A 70 -4.49 -17.08 -5.66
C ARG A 70 -3.71 -17.76 -4.54
N GLY A 71 -4.26 -18.85 -4.03
CA GLY A 71 -3.62 -19.66 -3.00
C GLY A 71 -4.64 -20.49 -2.22
N ILE A 72 -4.17 -21.52 -1.51
CA ILE A 72 -5.04 -22.43 -0.75
C ILE A 72 -5.87 -21.68 0.29
N HIS A 73 -5.28 -20.73 1.00
CA HIS A 73 -5.98 -19.97 2.05
C HIS A 73 -7.06 -19.07 1.45
N ILE A 74 -6.80 -18.47 0.30
CA ILE A 74 -7.77 -17.64 -0.41
C ILE A 74 -8.93 -18.51 -0.94
N CYS A 75 -8.61 -19.66 -1.53
CA CYS A 75 -9.62 -20.61 -1.98
C CYS A 75 -10.51 -21.10 -0.84
N LYS A 76 -9.94 -21.38 0.34
CA LYS A 76 -10.71 -21.74 1.54
C LYS A 76 -11.63 -20.60 2.00
N SER A 77 -11.14 -19.37 1.99
CA SER A 77 -11.93 -18.20 2.35
C SER A 77 -13.08 -17.96 1.36
N MET A 78 -12.82 -18.11 0.07
CA MET A 78 -13.84 -18.00 -0.97
C MET A 78 -14.91 -19.09 -0.83
N LEU A 79 -14.50 -20.33 -0.57
CA LEU A 79 -15.42 -21.43 -0.37
C LEU A 79 -16.29 -21.23 0.87
N ALA A 80 -15.69 -20.78 1.97
CA ALA A 80 -16.40 -20.45 3.19
C ALA A 80 -17.43 -19.34 2.96
N TRP A 81 -17.00 -18.26 2.28
CA TRP A 81 -17.91 -17.17 1.91
C TRP A 81 -19.09 -17.65 1.06
N GLN A 82 -18.82 -18.45 0.05
CA GLN A 82 -19.84 -18.98 -0.84
C GLN A 82 -20.87 -19.84 -0.09
N LYS A 83 -20.42 -20.68 0.83
CA LYS A 83 -21.30 -21.51 1.68
C LYS A 83 -22.10 -20.67 2.67
N CYS A 84 -21.45 -19.68 3.29
CA CYS A 84 -22.14 -18.79 4.25
C CYS A 84 -23.19 -17.92 3.56
N VAL A 85 -22.89 -17.36 2.40
CA VAL A 85 -23.83 -16.54 1.64
C VAL A 85 -25.01 -17.36 1.16
N SER A 86 -24.78 -18.57 0.66
CA SER A 86 -25.87 -19.48 0.27
C SER A 86 -26.80 -19.79 1.45
N ASN A 87 -26.26 -20.03 2.64
CA ASN A 87 -27.05 -20.29 3.83
C ASN A 87 -27.78 -19.03 4.34
N SER A 88 -27.16 -17.85 4.22
CA SER A 88 -27.75 -16.57 4.64
C SER A 88 -28.91 -16.16 3.74
N LEU A 89 -28.83 -16.42 2.44
CA LEU A 89 -29.93 -16.19 1.49
C LEU A 89 -31.16 -17.06 1.81
N LEU A 90 -30.94 -18.23 2.41
CA LEU A 90 -32.02 -19.11 2.87
C LEU A 90 -32.64 -18.67 4.20
N ASN A 91 -31.92 -17.91 5.03
CA ASN A 91 -32.32 -17.54 6.39
C ASN A 91 -32.55 -16.03 6.61
N GLU A 92 -32.53 -15.21 5.59
CA GLU A 92 -32.76 -13.74 5.63
C GLU A 92 -31.90 -12.97 6.64
N THR A 93 -30.80 -13.52 7.13
CA THR A 93 -29.94 -12.85 8.11
C THR A 93 -28.53 -12.72 7.55
N LEU A 94 -28.24 -11.60 6.92
CA LEU A 94 -26.92 -11.25 6.43
C LEU A 94 -26.25 -10.33 7.46
N ILE A 95 -25.38 -10.89 8.31
CA ILE A 95 -24.49 -10.13 9.17
C ILE A 95 -23.10 -10.20 8.56
N ILE A 96 -22.66 -9.09 8.01
CA ILE A 96 -21.28 -8.90 7.57
C ILE A 96 -20.47 -8.29 8.70
#